data_505521eed5acf20084a3127bb486bb8c
#
_entry.id   505521eed5acf20084a3127bb486bb8c
#
_cell.length_a   1.000
_cell.length_b   1.000
_cell.length_c   1.000
_cell.angle_alpha   90.00
_cell.angle_beta   90.00
_cell.angle_gamma   90.00
#
_symmetry.space_group_name_H-M   'P 1'
#
loop_
_entity.id
_entity.type
_entity.pdbx_description
1 polymer ?
#
loop_
_entity_poly.entity_id
_entity_poly.type
_entity_poly.pdbx_seq_one_letter_code
_entity_poly.pdbx_strand_id
1 'polypeptide(L)'
;NNSNLFIPNTFSPNGDGSNDIFYPRGKGLERIKTFRIFNRWGEVVFEKRDFPINDASAGWNGTYNGNKPKADVYVYQAEVFCENGEIIKLNGNIALIL
;
A
#
# COMPACT_ATOMS: atom_id res chain seq x y z
N ASN A 1 -5.94 -12.51 -16.95
CA ASN A 1 -6.16 -12.28 -15.56
C ASN A 1 -4.97 -11.56 -14.96
N ASN A 2 -5.15 -11.07 -13.76
CA ASN A 2 -4.25 -10.07 -13.18
C ASN A 2 -3.67 -10.54 -11.86
N SER A 3 -3.33 -11.80 -11.81
CA SER A 3 -2.88 -12.44 -10.59
C SER A 3 -1.48 -12.01 -10.16
N ASN A 4 -0.83 -11.13 -10.89
CA ASN A 4 0.56 -10.74 -10.61
C ASN A 4 0.70 -9.56 -9.67
N LEU A 5 -0.43 -9.08 -9.12
CA LEU A 5 -0.37 -8.01 -8.13
C LEU A 5 0.04 -8.56 -6.78
N PHE A 6 1.01 -7.92 -6.16
CA PHE A 6 1.47 -8.28 -4.83
C PHE A 6 1.42 -7.05 -3.92
N ILE A 7 0.66 -7.17 -2.84
CA ILE A 7 0.64 -6.15 -1.78
C ILE A 7 1.13 -6.85 -0.52
N PRO A 8 2.27 -6.41 0.05
CA PRO A 8 2.79 -7.04 1.26
C PRO A 8 1.79 -6.99 2.40
N ASN A 9 1.81 -7.97 3.27
CA ASN A 9 0.94 -7.97 4.45
C ASN A 9 1.69 -7.57 5.72
N THR A 10 2.96 -7.22 5.60
CA THR A 10 3.81 -6.85 6.73
C THR A 10 4.87 -5.89 6.23
N PHE A 11 5.19 -4.86 7.01
CA PHE A 11 6.35 -4.02 6.72
C PHE A 11 6.92 -3.44 8.00
N SER A 12 8.16 -2.99 7.93
CA SER A 12 8.94 -2.61 9.10
C SER A 12 9.74 -1.34 8.78
N PRO A 13 9.18 -0.16 9.02
CA PRO A 13 9.83 1.10 8.67
C PRO A 13 10.88 1.50 9.71
N ASN A 14 11.93 0.69 9.85
CA ASN A 14 12.96 0.87 10.87
C ASN A 14 14.28 1.43 10.31
N GLY A 15 14.29 1.80 9.02
CA GLY A 15 15.45 2.41 8.40
C GLY A 15 16.56 1.45 8.00
N ASP A 16 16.29 0.15 7.95
CA ASP A 16 17.30 -0.83 7.59
C ASP A 16 17.40 -1.09 6.08
N GLY A 17 16.62 -0.36 5.29
CA GLY A 17 16.61 -0.53 3.83
C GLY A 17 15.79 -1.69 3.32
N SER A 18 15.13 -2.41 4.21
CA SER A 18 14.34 -3.58 3.85
C SER A 18 12.94 -3.42 4.40
N ASN A 19 11.94 -3.44 3.51
CA ASN A 19 10.53 -3.31 3.88
C ASN A 19 10.21 -2.04 4.66
N ASP A 20 10.91 -0.94 4.36
CA ASP A 20 10.67 0.33 5.02
C ASP A 20 9.48 1.09 4.46
N ILE A 21 9.07 0.77 3.23
CA ILE A 21 7.98 1.45 2.54
C ILE A 21 6.95 0.41 2.12
N PHE A 22 5.67 0.71 2.38
CA PHE A 22 4.57 -0.15 1.98
C PHE A 22 3.98 0.35 0.68
N TYR A 23 4.07 -0.44 -0.38
CA TYR A 23 3.54 -0.07 -1.69
C TYR A 23 3.19 -1.31 -2.50
N PRO A 24 2.21 -1.20 -3.42
CA PRO A 24 1.83 -2.34 -4.28
C PRO A 24 2.90 -2.64 -5.32
N ARG A 25 3.09 -3.93 -5.61
CA ARG A 25 4.03 -4.41 -6.61
C ARG A 25 3.33 -5.38 -7.54
N GLY A 26 3.84 -5.52 -8.75
CA GLY A 26 3.26 -6.50 -9.65
C GLY A 26 3.78 -6.37 -11.07
N LYS A 27 3.22 -7.22 -11.94
CA LYS A 27 3.50 -7.24 -13.37
C LYS A 27 2.17 -7.28 -14.11
N GLY A 28 2.17 -6.81 -15.35
CA GLY A 28 0.97 -6.82 -16.17
C GLY A 28 -0.09 -5.84 -15.72
N LEU A 29 0.28 -4.88 -14.89
CA LEU A 29 -0.60 -3.87 -14.34
C LEU A 29 -0.14 -2.51 -14.81
N GLU A 30 -1.09 -1.61 -15.06
CA GLU A 30 -0.76 -0.30 -15.61
C GLU A 30 -0.39 0.68 -14.50
N ARG A 31 -1.31 0.88 -13.55
CA ARG A 31 -1.12 1.89 -12.51
C ARG A 31 -2.12 1.67 -11.40
N ILE A 32 -1.89 2.33 -10.28
CA ILE A 32 -2.80 2.33 -9.14
C ILE A 32 -3.77 3.51 -9.30
N LYS A 33 -5.06 3.21 -9.29
CA LYS A 33 -6.09 4.25 -9.36
C LYS A 33 -6.26 4.93 -8.01
N THR A 34 -6.44 4.14 -6.96
CA THR A 34 -6.53 4.64 -5.58
C THR A 34 -5.87 3.65 -4.64
N PHE A 35 -5.29 4.17 -3.58
CA PHE A 35 -4.68 3.36 -2.54
C PHE A 35 -4.87 4.07 -1.21
N ARG A 36 -5.60 3.42 -0.30
CA ARG A 36 -5.91 3.97 1.02
C ARG A 36 -5.54 3.00 2.10
N ILE A 37 -5.04 3.55 3.21
CA ILE A 37 -4.71 2.75 4.37
C ILE A 37 -5.44 3.35 5.56
N PHE A 38 -6.09 2.50 6.35
CA PHE A 38 -6.90 2.89 7.50
C PHE A 38 -6.30 2.28 8.77
N ASN A 39 -6.41 3.01 9.87
CA ASN A 39 -6.05 2.43 11.16
C ASN A 39 -7.20 1.58 11.71
N ARG A 40 -7.04 1.04 12.93
CA ARG A 40 -8.03 0.15 13.53
C ARG A 40 -9.36 0.85 13.82
N TRP A 41 -9.37 2.18 13.85
CA TRP A 41 -10.59 2.96 14.10
C TRP A 41 -11.26 3.43 12.82
N GLY A 42 -10.74 3.00 11.66
CA GLY A 42 -11.31 3.36 10.37
C GLY A 42 -10.89 4.73 9.85
N GLU A 43 -9.90 5.35 10.47
CA GLU A 43 -9.39 6.64 10.00
C GLU A 43 -8.39 6.42 8.88
N VAL A 44 -8.46 7.25 7.84
CA VAL A 44 -7.51 7.20 6.73
C VAL A 44 -6.17 7.76 7.22
N VAL A 45 -5.16 6.92 7.24
CA VAL A 45 -3.80 7.34 7.64
C VAL A 45 -2.90 7.58 6.44
N PHE A 46 -3.29 7.10 5.27
CA PHE A 46 -2.56 7.33 4.03
C PHE A 46 -3.52 7.18 2.85
N GLU A 47 -3.40 8.11 1.90
CA GLU A 47 -4.18 8.04 0.67
C GLU A 47 -3.35 8.60 -0.47
N LYS A 48 -3.30 7.86 -1.58
CA LYS A 48 -2.67 8.34 -2.79
C LYS A 48 -3.43 7.81 -3.99
N ARG A 49 -3.49 8.60 -5.04
CA ARG A 49 -4.22 8.27 -6.25
C ARG A 49 -3.31 8.42 -7.45
N ASP A 50 -3.57 7.59 -8.45
CA ASP A 50 -3.04 7.79 -9.79
C ASP A 50 -1.51 7.80 -9.81
N PHE A 51 -0.91 6.67 -9.42
CA PHE A 51 0.54 6.54 -9.39
C PHE A 51 0.97 5.20 -9.99
N PRO A 52 2.23 5.11 -10.48
CA PRO A 52 2.71 3.89 -11.10
C PRO A 52 2.81 2.72 -10.11
N ILE A 53 2.63 1.51 -10.64
CA ILE A 53 2.90 0.31 -9.86
C ILE A 53 4.42 0.21 -9.61
N ASN A 54 4.83 -0.46 -8.55
CA ASN A 54 6.24 -0.68 -8.20
C ASN A 54 7.00 0.60 -7.86
N ASP A 55 6.30 1.66 -7.47
CA ASP A 55 6.93 2.95 -7.15
C ASP A 55 7.01 3.14 -5.64
N ALA A 56 8.17 2.84 -5.07
CA ALA A 56 8.38 2.99 -3.64
C ALA A 56 8.25 4.44 -3.18
N SER A 57 8.55 5.42 -4.05
CA SER A 57 8.43 6.82 -3.68
C SER A 57 6.98 7.26 -3.47
N ALA A 58 6.03 6.49 -3.97
CA ALA A 58 4.61 6.74 -3.79
C ALA A 58 4.02 5.94 -2.62
N GLY A 59 4.83 5.16 -1.91
CA GLY A 59 4.35 4.29 -0.84
C GLY A 59 4.25 4.97 0.51
N TRP A 60 3.73 4.23 1.47
CA TRP A 60 3.52 4.70 2.85
C TRP A 60 4.69 4.26 3.71
N ASN A 61 5.23 5.19 4.50
CA ASN A 61 6.35 4.92 5.39
C ASN A 61 5.93 4.71 6.84
N GLY A 62 4.63 4.59 7.10
CA GLY A 62 4.12 4.33 8.43
C GLY A 62 3.77 5.56 9.26
N THR A 63 4.12 6.75 8.78
CA THR A 63 3.83 7.98 9.55
C THR A 63 2.38 8.42 9.36
N TYR A 64 1.86 9.13 10.36
CA TYR A 64 0.51 9.70 10.30
C TYR A 64 0.52 11.03 11.06
N ASN A 65 0.12 12.10 10.38
CA ASN A 65 0.11 13.46 10.94
C ASN A 65 1.45 13.86 11.54
N GLY A 66 2.54 13.44 10.90
CA GLY A 66 3.88 13.75 11.37
C GLY A 66 4.36 12.90 12.55
N ASN A 67 3.53 12.00 13.03
CA ASN A 67 3.91 11.10 14.12
C ASN A 67 4.70 9.91 13.61
N LYS A 68 5.57 9.38 14.46
CA LYS A 68 6.38 8.21 14.12
C LYS A 68 5.50 7.00 13.88
N PRO A 69 5.96 6.02 13.09
CA PRO A 69 5.23 4.78 12.90
C PRO A 69 4.94 4.09 14.21
N LYS A 70 3.77 3.46 14.29
CA LYS A 70 3.32 2.76 15.48
C LYS A 70 2.99 1.33 15.11
N ALA A 71 3.53 0.37 15.84
CA ALA A 71 3.25 -1.04 15.62
C ALA A 71 1.77 -1.32 15.82
N ASP A 72 1.09 -1.79 14.78
CA ASP A 72 -0.34 -2.08 14.83
C ASP A 72 -0.73 -2.80 13.54
N VAL A 73 -1.99 -3.17 13.46
CA VAL A 73 -2.57 -3.74 12.25
C VAL A 73 -3.43 -2.68 11.57
N TYR A 74 -3.23 -2.53 10.28
CA TYR A 74 -3.93 -1.56 9.44
C TYR A 74 -4.69 -2.29 8.35
N VAL A 75 -5.62 -1.61 7.72
CA VAL A 75 -6.41 -2.15 6.60
C VAL A 75 -6.12 -1.30 5.38
N TYR A 76 -5.95 -1.94 4.23
CA TYR A 76 -5.78 -1.20 2.98
C TYR A 76 -6.94 -1.48 2.03
N GLN A 77 -7.19 -0.52 1.15
CA GLN A 77 -8.08 -0.66 0.00
C GLN A 77 -7.34 -0.14 -1.22
N ALA A 78 -7.37 -0.89 -2.30
CA ALA A 78 -6.69 -0.49 -3.53
C ALA A 78 -7.57 -0.76 -4.73
N GLU A 79 -7.53 0.15 -5.70
CA GLU A 79 -8.09 -0.05 -7.02
C GLU A 79 -6.96 0.08 -8.02
N VAL A 80 -6.83 -0.90 -8.91
CA VAL A 80 -5.67 -1.00 -9.80
C VAL A 80 -6.15 -1.15 -11.24
N PHE A 81 -5.58 -0.37 -12.15
CA PHE A 81 -5.82 -0.54 -13.58
C PHE A 81 -4.91 -1.63 -14.13
N CYS A 82 -5.50 -2.58 -14.82
CA CYS A 82 -4.76 -3.60 -15.56
C CYS A 82 -4.45 -3.11 -16.96
N GLU A 83 -3.47 -3.74 -17.60
CA GLU A 83 -3.08 -3.35 -18.96
C GLU A 83 -4.22 -3.52 -19.95
N ASN A 84 -5.16 -4.42 -19.69
CA ASN A 84 -6.31 -4.62 -20.57
C ASN A 84 -7.48 -3.66 -20.29
N GLY A 85 -7.29 -2.69 -19.40
CA GLY A 85 -8.32 -1.72 -19.08
C GLY A 85 -9.26 -2.09 -17.96
N GLU A 86 -9.15 -3.29 -17.43
CA GLU A 86 -9.97 -3.70 -16.29
C GLU A 86 -9.50 -3.05 -14.99
N ILE A 87 -10.41 -2.93 -14.03
CA ILE A 87 -10.07 -2.44 -12.70
C ILE A 87 -10.25 -3.58 -11.71
N ILE A 88 -9.21 -3.82 -10.90
CA ILE A 88 -9.25 -4.79 -9.82
C ILE A 88 -9.39 -4.02 -8.52
N LYS A 89 -10.30 -4.47 -7.65
CA LYS A 89 -10.45 -3.91 -6.30
C LYS A 89 -9.94 -4.92 -5.30
N LEU A 90 -9.09 -4.46 -4.39
CA LEU A 90 -8.46 -5.31 -3.39
C LEU A 90 -8.56 -4.67 -2.03
N ASN A 91 -8.63 -5.50 -0.99
CA ASN A 91 -8.51 -5.04 0.39
C ASN A 91 -7.85 -6.12 1.22
N GLY A 92 -7.30 -5.73 2.35
CA GLY A 92 -6.64 -6.67 3.24
C GLY A 92 -6.04 -5.98 4.44
N ASN A 93 -5.30 -6.75 5.22
CA ASN A 93 -4.67 -6.28 6.45
C ASN A 93 -3.17 -6.11 6.24
N ILE A 94 -2.61 -5.15 6.97
CA ILE A 94 -1.16 -4.90 6.99
C ILE A 94 -0.71 -4.88 8.44
N ALA A 95 0.32 -5.63 8.77
CA ALA A 95 0.97 -5.56 10.07
C ALA A 95 2.20 -4.65 9.96
N LEU A 96 2.22 -3.58 10.74
CA LEU A 96 3.39 -2.71 10.87
C LEU A 96 4.17 -3.16 12.09
N ILE A 97 5.41 -3.56 11.89
CA ILE A 97 6.30 -4.08 12.93
C ILE A 97 7.48 -3.13 13.06
N LEU A 98 7.91 -2.88 14.26
CA LEU A 98 9.08 -2.01 14.50
C LEU A 98 10.28 -2.81 14.98
#